data_3fa246114f7dc20268b60fe149b44dd4
#
_entry.id   3fa246114f7dc20268b60fe149b44dd4
#
_cell.length_a   1.000
_cell.length_b   1.000
_cell.length_c   1.000
_cell.angle_alpha   90.00
_cell.angle_beta   90.00
_cell.angle_gamma   90.00
#
_symmetry.space_group_name_H-M   'P 1'
#
loop_
_entity.id
_entity.type
_entity.pdbx_description
1 polymer ?
#
loop_
_entity_poly.entity_id
_entity_poly.type
_entity_poly.pdbx_seq_one_letter_code
_entity_poly.pdbx_strand_id
1 'polypeptide(L)'
;LSDFLLSKYKVSNKNYREYSKLTNKRALPVGPFMKNHPSLLSDDYSANATWQQAKDYCQWLGKESGKKIDLPTEAQWEYAARSRGQYLPFATNNGELLPGENFPNQDELDSYTDGIGLPFYPLGKFPPNPLGLYDMGLSGSEWTNDWYAADYYSHSPVNDPQGPAQGTKKVLRGNVGGDRQYALTMFRQSDLPVPKISKDDDYEKYGVGPQYVFRCVVNK
;
A
#
# COMPACT_ATOMS: atom_id res chain seq x y z
N LEU A 1 14.53 -15.65 1.24
CA LEU A 1 14.65 -14.35 0.58
C LEU A 1 16.05 -13.78 0.80
N SER A 2 16.64 -13.23 -0.24
CA SER A 2 17.88 -12.43 -0.15
C SER A 2 17.67 -11.18 0.70
N ASP A 3 18.76 -10.61 1.20
CA ASP A 3 18.72 -9.41 2.04
C ASP A 3 18.09 -8.20 1.32
N PHE A 4 17.19 -7.52 1.97
CA PHE A 4 16.56 -6.29 1.48
C PHE A 4 16.29 -5.31 2.62
N LEU A 5 16.06 -4.05 2.28
CA LEU A 5 15.58 -3.02 3.20
C LEU A 5 14.25 -2.50 2.68
N LEU A 6 13.21 -2.57 3.50
CA LEU A 6 11.89 -2.05 3.16
C LEU A 6 11.69 -0.66 3.76
N SER A 7 11.02 0.24 3.03
CA SER A 7 10.67 1.56 3.55
C SER A 7 9.82 1.44 4.81
N LYS A 8 10.22 2.16 5.86
CA LYS A 8 9.55 2.20 7.16
C LYS A 8 8.08 2.60 7.05
N TYR A 9 7.80 3.57 6.19
CA TYR A 9 6.46 4.09 5.88
C TYR A 9 6.09 3.84 4.43
N LYS A 10 4.81 3.93 4.12
CA LYS A 10 4.32 4.13 2.76
C LYS A 10 4.80 5.49 2.24
N VAL A 11 4.79 5.67 0.93
CA VAL A 11 5.09 6.97 0.33
C VAL A 11 3.94 7.93 0.64
N SER A 12 4.28 9.07 1.22
CA SER A 12 3.30 10.09 1.61
C SER A 12 2.90 10.99 0.43
N ASN A 13 1.76 11.67 0.57
CA ASN A 13 1.33 12.70 -0.37
C ASN A 13 2.41 13.78 -0.54
N LYS A 14 3.08 14.19 0.55
CA LYS A 14 4.20 15.14 0.50
C LYS A 14 5.31 14.65 -0.42
N ASN A 15 5.82 13.45 -0.15
CA ASN A 15 6.95 12.90 -0.91
C ASN A 15 6.59 12.71 -2.40
N TYR A 16 5.36 12.27 -2.68
CA TYR A 16 4.91 12.09 -4.06
C TYR A 16 4.73 13.43 -4.79
N ARG A 17 4.26 14.48 -4.11
CA ARG A 17 4.19 15.85 -4.68
C ARG A 17 5.57 16.40 -5.00
N GLU A 18 6.55 16.18 -4.13
CA GLU A 18 7.93 16.58 -4.39
C GLU A 18 8.50 15.87 -5.62
N TYR A 19 8.33 14.56 -5.70
CA TYR A 19 8.68 13.77 -6.88
C TYR A 19 8.01 14.30 -8.15
N SER A 20 6.70 14.56 -8.11
CA SER A 20 5.95 15.06 -9.25
C SER A 20 6.50 16.41 -9.75
N LYS A 21 6.86 17.31 -8.83
CA LYS A 21 7.49 18.60 -9.17
C LYS A 21 8.87 18.43 -9.83
N LEU A 22 9.71 17.56 -9.27
CA LEU A 22 11.08 17.33 -9.75
C LEU A 22 11.12 16.64 -11.12
N THR A 23 10.13 15.78 -11.41
CA THR A 23 10.10 14.96 -12.63
C THR A 23 9.08 15.42 -13.65
N ASN A 24 8.27 16.42 -13.33
CA ASN A 24 7.12 16.88 -14.13
C ASN A 24 6.09 15.76 -14.40
N LYS A 25 6.05 14.72 -13.54
CA LYS A 25 5.07 13.64 -13.61
C LYS A 25 3.87 13.95 -12.71
N ARG A 26 2.66 13.76 -13.24
CA ARG A 26 1.44 13.99 -12.47
C ARG A 26 1.10 12.79 -11.58
N ALA A 27 0.63 13.07 -10.37
CA ALA A 27 -0.14 12.12 -9.57
C ALA A 27 -1.49 11.80 -10.25
N LEU A 28 -2.20 10.78 -9.79
CA LEU A 28 -3.57 10.54 -10.23
C LEU A 28 -4.43 11.81 -10.01
N PRO A 29 -5.36 12.08 -10.92
CA PRO A 29 -6.30 13.18 -10.72
C PRO A 29 -7.06 13.00 -9.40
N VAL A 30 -7.17 14.06 -8.65
CA VAL A 30 -7.97 14.07 -7.43
C VAL A 30 -9.45 14.11 -7.84
N GLY A 31 -10.17 13.03 -7.59
CA GLY A 31 -11.60 12.93 -7.88
C GLY A 31 -12.46 13.89 -7.01
N PRO A 32 -13.75 14.09 -7.35
CA PRO A 32 -14.66 14.94 -6.57
C PRO A 32 -14.70 14.56 -5.09
N PHE A 33 -14.71 13.28 -4.78
CA PHE A 33 -14.73 12.77 -3.41
C PHE A 33 -13.57 13.31 -2.58
N MET A 34 -12.33 13.15 -3.05
CA MET A 34 -11.15 13.63 -2.31
C MET A 34 -11.10 15.15 -2.22
N LYS A 35 -11.73 15.87 -3.14
CA LYS A 35 -11.87 17.34 -3.05
C LYS A 35 -12.80 17.75 -1.92
N ASN A 36 -13.85 16.94 -1.66
CA ASN A 36 -14.80 17.17 -0.58
C ASN A 36 -14.27 16.67 0.78
N HIS A 37 -13.20 15.88 0.78
CA HIS A 37 -12.54 15.36 1.99
C HIS A 37 -11.04 15.71 1.96
N PRO A 38 -10.69 16.99 2.17
CA PRO A 38 -9.33 17.51 2.00
C PRO A 38 -8.31 16.90 2.96
N SER A 39 -8.74 16.36 4.10
CA SER A 39 -7.87 15.63 5.05
C SER A 39 -7.09 14.52 4.35
N LEU A 40 -7.74 13.79 3.43
CA LEU A 40 -7.12 12.69 2.68
C LEU A 40 -5.98 13.15 1.74
N LEU A 41 -5.90 14.44 1.46
CA LEU A 41 -4.85 15.06 0.64
C LEU A 41 -3.73 15.66 1.48
N SER A 42 -3.80 15.57 2.81
CA SER A 42 -2.77 16.10 3.71
C SER A 42 -1.41 15.43 3.47
N ASP A 43 -0.36 16.14 3.82
CA ASP A 43 1.04 15.78 3.55
C ASP A 43 1.44 14.42 4.12
N ASP A 44 0.90 14.05 5.24
CA ASP A 44 1.18 12.87 6.03
C ASP A 44 0.29 11.65 5.73
N TYR A 45 -0.63 11.75 4.76
CA TYR A 45 -1.40 10.60 4.26
C TYR A 45 -0.67 9.88 3.13
N SER A 46 -1.05 8.62 2.89
CA SER A 46 -0.48 7.80 1.83
C SER A 46 -0.82 8.35 0.44
N ALA A 47 0.15 8.39 -0.44
CA ALA A 47 -0.07 8.77 -1.84
C ALA A 47 -0.78 7.65 -2.61
N ASN A 48 -1.90 8.00 -3.25
CA ASN A 48 -2.59 7.12 -4.19
C ASN A 48 -1.86 7.13 -5.54
N ALA A 49 -1.64 5.96 -6.13
CA ALA A 49 -0.93 5.83 -7.40
C ALA A 49 -1.36 4.58 -8.18
N THR A 50 -1.26 4.63 -9.51
CA THR A 50 -1.27 3.41 -10.33
C THR A 50 -0.01 2.61 -10.07
N TRP A 51 -0.02 1.32 -10.44
CA TRP A 51 1.17 0.48 -10.30
C TRP A 51 2.39 1.07 -11.02
N GLN A 52 2.20 1.57 -12.26
CA GLN A 52 3.31 2.16 -13.01
C GLN A 52 3.84 3.44 -12.34
N GLN A 53 2.96 4.28 -11.81
CA GLN A 53 3.37 5.50 -11.10
C GLN A 53 4.14 5.16 -9.81
N ALA A 54 3.71 4.14 -9.07
CA ALA A 54 4.39 3.66 -7.88
C ALA A 54 5.78 3.11 -8.21
N LYS A 55 5.87 2.29 -9.25
CA LYS A 55 7.14 1.74 -9.76
C LYS A 55 8.10 2.83 -10.23
N ASP A 56 7.60 3.78 -11.02
CA ASP A 56 8.37 4.92 -11.52
C ASP A 56 8.97 5.76 -10.38
N TYR A 57 8.19 5.98 -9.31
CA TYR A 57 8.67 6.67 -8.11
C TYR A 57 9.82 5.93 -7.44
N CYS A 58 9.66 4.63 -7.17
CA CYS A 58 10.70 3.83 -6.52
C CYS A 58 11.97 3.75 -7.37
N GLN A 59 11.85 3.57 -8.68
CA GLN A 59 13.00 3.56 -9.60
C GLN A 59 13.68 4.92 -9.71
N TRP A 60 12.93 6.02 -9.69
CA TRP A 60 13.49 7.37 -9.61
C TRP A 60 14.30 7.54 -8.33
N LEU A 61 13.76 7.16 -7.18
CA LEU A 61 14.47 7.22 -5.90
C LEU A 61 15.77 6.37 -5.94
N GLY A 62 15.73 5.23 -6.62
CA GLY A 62 16.89 4.39 -6.87
C GLY A 62 17.97 5.11 -7.66
N LYS A 63 17.57 5.77 -8.76
CA LYS A 63 18.49 6.55 -9.60
C LYS A 63 19.14 7.71 -8.82
N GLU A 64 18.35 8.47 -8.08
CA GLU A 64 18.84 9.59 -7.27
C GLU A 64 19.80 9.16 -6.15
N SER A 65 19.55 7.97 -5.56
CA SER A 65 20.36 7.45 -4.45
C SER A 65 21.50 6.51 -4.85
N GLY A 66 21.61 6.13 -6.13
CA GLY A 66 22.58 5.13 -6.62
C GLY A 66 22.31 3.72 -6.11
N LYS A 67 21.08 3.38 -5.73
CA LYS A 67 20.68 2.08 -5.18
C LYS A 67 19.68 1.36 -6.07
N LYS A 68 19.61 0.03 -5.95
CA LYS A 68 18.57 -0.76 -6.62
C LYS A 68 17.26 -0.65 -5.82
N ILE A 69 16.42 0.31 -6.15
CA ILE A 69 15.14 0.53 -5.48
C ILE A 69 14.00 0.23 -6.45
N ASP A 70 13.01 -0.54 -5.99
CA ASP A 70 11.81 -0.90 -6.74
C ASP A 70 10.62 -1.09 -5.80
N LEU A 71 9.47 -1.51 -6.34
CA LEU A 71 8.38 -2.05 -5.53
C LEU A 71 8.82 -3.39 -4.91
N PRO A 72 8.41 -3.70 -3.68
CA PRO A 72 8.69 -4.99 -3.07
C PRO A 72 8.04 -6.11 -3.88
N THR A 73 8.63 -7.29 -3.90
CA THR A 73 7.90 -8.49 -4.31
C THR A 73 6.81 -8.80 -3.29
N GLU A 74 5.80 -9.57 -3.70
CA GLU A 74 4.76 -10.04 -2.79
C GLU A 74 5.36 -10.79 -1.60
N ALA A 75 6.35 -11.64 -1.85
CA ALA A 75 7.04 -12.40 -0.81
C ALA A 75 7.82 -11.49 0.17
N GLN A 76 8.49 -10.46 -0.32
CA GLN A 76 9.17 -9.47 0.55
C GLN A 76 8.17 -8.72 1.42
N TRP A 77 7.03 -8.31 0.84
CA TRP A 77 5.98 -7.62 1.57
C TRP A 77 5.41 -8.52 2.69
N GLU A 78 5.03 -9.76 2.38
CA GLU A 78 4.45 -10.68 3.38
C GLU A 78 5.46 -11.05 4.46
N TYR A 79 6.71 -11.34 4.11
CA TYR A 79 7.78 -11.63 5.06
C TYR A 79 7.96 -10.47 6.06
N ALA A 80 7.92 -9.24 5.58
CA ALA A 80 8.06 -8.05 6.40
C ALA A 80 6.79 -7.79 7.25
N ALA A 81 5.60 -7.93 6.68
CA ALA A 81 4.32 -7.79 7.38
C ALA A 81 4.20 -8.78 8.55
N ARG A 82 4.67 -10.00 8.33
CA ARG A 82 4.71 -11.09 9.32
C ARG A 82 6.00 -11.09 10.15
N SER A 83 6.69 -9.99 10.25
CA SER A 83 7.87 -9.80 11.11
C SER A 83 8.90 -10.95 10.99
N ARG A 84 9.44 -11.13 9.78
CA ARG A 84 10.33 -12.23 9.35
C ARG A 84 9.62 -13.57 9.24
N GLY A 85 8.39 -13.58 8.72
CA GLY A 85 7.64 -14.81 8.44
C GLY A 85 7.07 -15.48 9.68
N GLN A 86 6.95 -14.78 10.81
CA GLN A 86 6.22 -15.28 11.98
C GLN A 86 4.73 -15.45 11.64
N TYR A 87 4.04 -16.29 12.41
CA TYR A 87 2.60 -16.45 12.24
C TYR A 87 1.84 -15.31 12.93
N LEU A 88 1.86 -14.13 12.30
CA LEU A 88 1.12 -12.95 12.75
C LEU A 88 -0.04 -12.69 11.79
N PRO A 89 -1.30 -12.83 12.24
CA PRO A 89 -2.47 -12.57 11.40
C PRO A 89 -2.51 -11.14 10.87
N PHE A 90 -2.19 -10.16 11.72
CA PHE A 90 -2.17 -8.74 11.38
C PHE A 90 -0.77 -8.15 11.55
N ALA A 91 -0.42 -7.21 10.68
CA ALA A 91 0.90 -6.56 10.68
C ALA A 91 0.98 -5.41 11.73
N THR A 92 0.47 -5.64 12.90
CA THR A 92 0.50 -4.73 14.06
C THR A 92 1.64 -5.08 15.00
N ASN A 93 1.77 -4.33 16.09
CA ASN A 93 2.82 -4.55 17.10
C ASN A 93 2.72 -5.90 17.84
N ASN A 94 1.53 -6.48 17.90
CA ASN A 94 1.24 -7.73 18.62
C ASN A 94 0.53 -8.80 17.78
N GLY A 95 0.24 -8.53 16.51
CA GLY A 95 -0.47 -9.44 15.61
C GLY A 95 -2.00 -9.43 15.74
N GLU A 96 -2.56 -8.56 16.57
CA GLU A 96 -4.00 -8.37 16.75
C GLU A 96 -4.46 -7.02 16.21
N LEU A 97 -5.77 -6.85 15.94
CA LEU A 97 -6.37 -5.55 15.65
C LEU A 97 -7.16 -5.07 16.87
N LEU A 98 -6.63 -4.05 17.54
CA LEU A 98 -7.18 -3.46 18.75
C LEU A 98 -7.55 -2.00 18.48
N PRO A 99 -8.85 -1.69 18.21
CA PRO A 99 -9.30 -0.32 17.95
C PRO A 99 -8.96 0.64 19.09
N GLY A 100 -8.37 1.79 18.75
CA GLY A 100 -7.89 2.80 19.70
C GLY A 100 -6.49 2.53 20.27
N GLU A 101 -5.91 1.34 20.01
CA GLU A 101 -4.55 0.98 20.50
C GLU A 101 -3.55 0.87 19.35
N ASN A 102 -3.83 0.02 18.37
CA ASN A 102 -2.93 -0.21 17.22
C ASN A 102 -3.63 -0.07 15.87
N PHE A 103 -4.87 0.32 15.90
CA PHE A 103 -5.73 0.61 14.76
C PHE A 103 -6.76 1.68 15.20
N PRO A 104 -7.22 2.60 14.33
CA PRO A 104 -8.21 3.60 14.73
C PRO A 104 -9.52 2.98 15.19
N ASN A 105 -10.12 3.56 16.22
CA ASN A 105 -11.54 3.34 16.51
C ASN A 105 -12.43 4.19 15.58
N GLN A 106 -13.76 4.06 15.67
CA GLN A 106 -14.67 4.74 14.74
C GLN A 106 -14.60 6.27 14.85
N ASP A 107 -14.53 6.82 16.06
CA ASP A 107 -14.45 8.27 16.29
C ASP A 107 -13.16 8.85 15.71
N GLU A 108 -12.06 8.11 15.83
CA GLU A 108 -10.78 8.46 15.21
C GLU A 108 -10.86 8.40 13.68
N LEU A 109 -11.48 7.36 13.10
CA LEU A 109 -11.67 7.26 11.65
C LEU A 109 -12.50 8.44 11.11
N ASP A 110 -13.58 8.79 11.80
CA ASP A 110 -14.41 9.95 11.43
C ASP A 110 -13.59 11.24 11.49
N SER A 111 -12.80 11.42 12.55
CA SER A 111 -11.91 12.58 12.71
C SER A 111 -10.84 12.67 11.61
N TYR A 112 -10.25 11.54 11.20
CA TYR A 112 -9.19 11.51 10.18
C TYR A 112 -9.71 11.66 8.75
N THR A 113 -10.99 11.45 8.53
CA THR A 113 -11.56 11.35 7.18
C THR A 113 -12.74 12.29 6.94
N ASP A 114 -12.76 13.44 7.62
CA ASP A 114 -13.80 14.47 7.46
C ASP A 114 -15.23 13.92 7.69
N GLY A 115 -15.38 13.00 8.65
CA GLY A 115 -16.66 12.42 9.06
C GLY A 115 -17.17 11.24 8.22
N ILE A 116 -16.36 10.70 7.29
CA ILE A 116 -16.80 9.57 6.46
C ILE A 116 -16.43 8.19 7.01
N GLY A 117 -15.60 8.11 8.07
CA GLY A 117 -15.28 6.87 8.77
C GLY A 117 -14.51 5.83 7.96
N LEU A 118 -13.88 6.22 6.86
CA LEU A 118 -13.06 5.31 6.07
C LEU A 118 -11.73 4.99 6.79
N PRO A 119 -11.13 3.81 6.58
CA PRO A 119 -9.91 3.39 7.27
C PRO A 119 -8.64 4.06 6.70
N PHE A 120 -8.67 5.38 6.55
CA PHE A 120 -7.54 6.21 6.18
C PHE A 120 -7.14 7.09 7.35
N TYR A 121 -5.86 7.20 7.61
CA TYR A 121 -5.32 7.98 8.71
C TYR A 121 -3.87 8.41 8.42
N PRO A 122 -3.35 9.41 9.17
CA PRO A 122 -1.98 9.87 9.03
C PRO A 122 -0.96 8.73 9.21
N LEU A 123 0.05 8.67 8.36
CA LEU A 123 1.09 7.65 8.40
C LEU A 123 1.84 7.65 9.74
N GLY A 124 2.06 6.46 10.29
CA GLY A 124 2.80 6.28 11.53
C GLY A 124 2.05 6.67 12.79
N LYS A 125 0.73 6.85 12.71
CA LYS A 125 -0.11 7.24 13.85
C LYS A 125 -0.18 6.17 14.92
N PHE A 126 -0.18 4.90 14.52
CA PHE A 126 -0.26 3.75 15.41
C PHE A 126 1.08 3.02 15.52
N PRO A 127 1.27 2.18 16.56
CA PRO A 127 2.51 1.44 16.76
C PRO A 127 2.90 0.59 15.55
N PRO A 128 4.20 0.50 15.21
CA PRO A 128 4.68 -0.33 14.12
C PRO A 128 4.64 -1.82 14.47
N ASN A 129 4.79 -2.68 13.45
CA ASN A 129 5.04 -4.08 13.71
C ASN A 129 6.42 -4.29 14.37
N PRO A 130 6.77 -5.52 14.84
CA PRO A 130 8.04 -5.78 15.53
C PRO A 130 9.32 -5.46 14.72
N LEU A 131 9.23 -5.28 13.39
CA LEU A 131 10.34 -4.82 12.55
C LEU A 131 10.43 -3.29 12.44
N GLY A 132 9.55 -2.55 13.10
CA GLY A 132 9.49 -1.09 13.02
C GLY A 132 8.83 -0.56 11.74
N LEU A 133 8.04 -1.38 11.03
CA LEU A 133 7.32 -1.00 9.83
C LEU A 133 5.90 -0.55 10.19
N TYR A 134 5.52 0.62 9.73
CA TYR A 134 4.23 1.24 10.02
C TYR A 134 3.19 0.94 8.94
N ASP A 135 1.93 0.90 9.36
CA ASP A 135 0.74 0.88 8.50
C ASP A 135 0.68 -0.29 7.50
N MET A 136 1.45 -1.35 7.74
CA MET A 136 1.40 -2.54 6.88
C MET A 136 0.04 -3.24 7.00
N GLY A 137 -0.60 -3.47 5.86
CA GLY A 137 -1.93 -4.09 5.83
C GLY A 137 -3.09 -3.15 6.18
N LEU A 138 -2.83 -1.87 6.45
CA LEU A 138 -3.81 -0.86 6.88
C LEU A 138 -3.67 0.42 6.05
N SER A 139 -4.68 1.30 6.04
CA SER A 139 -4.64 2.60 5.36
C SER A 139 -4.21 2.53 3.88
N GLY A 140 -4.89 1.70 3.10
CA GLY A 140 -4.64 1.51 1.67
C GLY A 140 -3.97 0.18 1.30
N SER A 141 -4.41 -0.41 0.18
CA SER A 141 -3.79 -1.60 -0.39
C SER A 141 -2.47 -1.25 -1.08
N GLU A 142 -1.42 -2.01 -0.80
CA GLU A 142 -0.08 -1.72 -1.32
C GLU A 142 0.22 -2.51 -2.59
N TRP A 143 0.68 -1.81 -3.63
CA TRP A 143 1.21 -2.43 -4.82
C TRP A 143 2.47 -3.23 -4.52
N THR A 144 2.54 -4.44 -5.09
CA THR A 144 3.77 -5.21 -5.19
C THR A 144 4.24 -5.30 -6.64
N ASN A 145 5.46 -5.78 -6.86
CA ASN A 145 6.02 -5.88 -8.21
C ASN A 145 5.42 -7.02 -9.04
N ASP A 146 4.84 -8.01 -8.37
CA ASP A 146 4.43 -9.30 -8.93
C ASP A 146 3.20 -9.17 -9.82
N TRP A 147 3.20 -9.93 -10.93
CA TRP A 147 1.98 -10.26 -11.62
C TRP A 147 1.16 -11.27 -10.81
N TYR A 148 -0.14 -11.19 -10.89
CA TYR A 148 -1.03 -12.10 -10.18
C TYR A 148 -1.30 -13.37 -11.00
N ALA A 149 -1.15 -14.53 -10.38
CA ALA A 149 -1.74 -15.80 -10.79
C ALA A 149 -2.25 -16.53 -9.54
N ALA A 150 -3.45 -17.11 -9.63
CA ALA A 150 -4.09 -17.73 -8.47
C ALA A 150 -3.33 -18.99 -7.99
N ASP A 151 -2.69 -19.69 -8.91
CA ASP A 151 -1.97 -20.95 -8.70
C ASP A 151 -0.46 -20.75 -8.49
N TYR A 152 0.06 -19.52 -8.50
CA TYR A 152 1.50 -19.26 -8.44
C TYR A 152 2.19 -19.94 -7.25
N TYR A 153 1.57 -19.97 -6.10
CA TYR A 153 2.17 -20.56 -4.90
C TYR A 153 2.41 -22.06 -4.99
N SER A 154 1.68 -22.78 -5.85
CA SER A 154 1.87 -24.22 -6.04
C SER A 154 3.16 -24.59 -6.78
N HIS A 155 3.78 -23.63 -7.46
CA HIS A 155 4.99 -23.83 -8.28
C HIS A 155 6.01 -22.68 -8.17
N SER A 156 5.85 -21.80 -7.19
CA SER A 156 6.79 -20.70 -6.97
C SER A 156 8.18 -21.22 -6.57
N PRO A 157 9.27 -20.57 -7.00
CA PRO A 157 10.60 -20.93 -6.55
C PRO A 157 10.74 -20.68 -5.04
N VAL A 158 11.53 -21.51 -4.37
CA VAL A 158 11.82 -21.38 -2.93
C VAL A 158 12.62 -20.11 -2.65
N ASN A 159 13.53 -19.75 -3.56
CA ASN A 159 14.41 -18.60 -3.42
C ASN A 159 13.87 -17.40 -4.19
N ASP A 160 13.69 -16.28 -3.50
CA ASP A 160 13.36 -14.97 -4.05
C ASP A 160 12.24 -14.97 -5.12
N PRO A 161 11.04 -15.52 -4.82
CA PRO A 161 9.94 -15.55 -5.78
C PRO A 161 9.56 -14.13 -6.23
N GLN A 162 9.36 -13.95 -7.54
CA GLN A 162 9.12 -12.66 -8.21
C GLN A 162 7.72 -12.58 -8.84
N GLY A 163 6.87 -13.57 -8.59
CA GLY A 163 5.61 -13.73 -9.33
C GLY A 163 5.82 -14.31 -10.74
N PRO A 164 4.74 -14.52 -11.50
CA PRO A 164 4.82 -14.92 -12.90
C PRO A 164 5.54 -13.87 -13.75
N ALA A 165 6.18 -14.27 -14.84
CA ALA A 165 6.89 -13.36 -15.73
C ALA A 165 5.94 -12.36 -16.43
N GLN A 166 4.67 -12.73 -16.59
CA GLN A 166 3.65 -11.89 -17.23
C GLN A 166 2.27 -12.15 -16.61
N GLY A 167 1.34 -11.21 -16.80
CA GLY A 167 -0.03 -11.31 -16.31
C GLY A 167 -0.85 -10.11 -16.75
N THR A 168 -2.12 -10.08 -16.34
CA THR A 168 -3.04 -8.96 -16.61
C THR A 168 -3.25 -8.07 -15.40
N LYS A 169 -3.09 -8.61 -14.20
CA LYS A 169 -3.29 -7.91 -12.94
C LYS A 169 -2.02 -7.95 -12.10
N LYS A 170 -1.81 -6.91 -11.31
CA LYS A 170 -0.74 -6.83 -10.31
C LYS A 170 -1.25 -7.22 -8.95
N VAL A 171 -0.38 -7.82 -8.13
CA VAL A 171 -0.72 -8.18 -6.76
C VAL A 171 -0.80 -6.93 -5.89
N LEU A 172 -1.83 -6.90 -5.07
CA LEU A 172 -2.05 -5.92 -3.99
C LEU A 172 -2.07 -6.65 -2.65
N ARG A 173 -1.49 -6.01 -1.65
CA ARG A 173 -1.42 -6.56 -0.28
C ARG A 173 -1.91 -5.53 0.74
N GLY A 174 -2.44 -6.08 1.84
CA GLY A 174 -3.12 -5.25 2.81
C GLY A 174 -4.46 -4.73 2.28
N ASN A 175 -5.28 -4.13 3.14
CA ASN A 175 -6.56 -3.60 2.70
C ASN A 175 -6.99 -2.36 3.43
N VAL A 176 -7.87 -1.70 2.70
CA VAL A 176 -8.74 -0.66 3.17
C VAL A 176 -10.16 -1.13 2.95
N GLY A 177 -10.90 -1.37 3.96
CA GLY A 177 -12.32 -1.58 3.80
C GLY A 177 -12.90 -2.56 4.80
N GLY A 178 -13.93 -2.17 5.38
CA GLY A 178 -14.97 -2.72 6.24
C GLY A 178 -14.82 -4.10 6.88
N ASP A 179 -14.15 -5.04 6.26
CA ASP A 179 -14.00 -6.38 6.81
C ASP A 179 -12.55 -6.67 7.20
N ARG A 180 -12.36 -7.02 8.47
CA ARG A 180 -11.04 -7.33 9.07
C ARG A 180 -10.26 -8.41 8.34
N GLN A 181 -10.95 -9.36 7.67
CA GLN A 181 -10.28 -10.41 6.90
C GLN A 181 -9.32 -9.86 5.84
N TYR A 182 -9.63 -8.71 5.31
CA TYR A 182 -8.81 -8.07 4.28
C TYR A 182 -7.50 -7.47 4.82
N ALA A 183 -7.41 -7.19 6.11
CA ALA A 183 -6.19 -6.73 6.78
C ALA A 183 -5.24 -7.88 7.16
N LEU A 184 -5.63 -9.14 6.95
CA LEU A 184 -4.77 -10.30 7.22
C LEU A 184 -3.49 -10.22 6.40
N THR A 185 -2.36 -10.50 7.03
CA THR A 185 -1.04 -10.48 6.38
C THR A 185 -0.94 -11.44 5.19
N MET A 186 -1.75 -12.48 5.17
CA MET A 186 -1.82 -13.48 4.10
C MET A 186 -2.85 -13.17 3.02
N PHE A 187 -3.70 -12.16 3.21
CA PHE A 187 -4.74 -11.84 2.24
C PHE A 187 -4.16 -11.23 0.97
N ARG A 188 -4.56 -11.78 -0.17
CA ARG A 188 -4.12 -11.37 -1.51
C ARG A 188 -5.25 -10.73 -2.28
N GLN A 189 -4.95 -9.61 -2.91
CA GLN A 189 -5.82 -8.98 -3.90
C GLN A 189 -5.06 -8.78 -5.22
N SER A 190 -5.77 -8.39 -6.24
CA SER A 190 -5.15 -8.04 -7.52
C SER A 190 -6.03 -7.09 -8.30
N ASP A 191 -5.40 -6.17 -9.03
CA ASP A 191 -6.10 -5.30 -9.96
C ASP A 191 -5.23 -4.97 -11.18
N LEU A 192 -5.84 -4.34 -12.18
CA LEU A 192 -5.14 -3.84 -13.35
C LEU A 192 -4.05 -2.84 -12.94
N PRO A 193 -2.88 -2.82 -13.61
CA PRO A 193 -1.81 -1.85 -13.33
C PRO A 193 -2.29 -0.39 -13.39
N VAL A 194 -3.29 -0.13 -14.23
CA VAL A 194 -4.07 1.11 -14.25
C VAL A 194 -5.51 0.70 -13.99
N PRO A 195 -6.03 0.93 -12.77
CA PRO A 195 -7.39 0.56 -12.43
C PRO A 195 -8.39 1.24 -13.37
N LYS A 196 -9.38 0.50 -13.83
CA LYS A 196 -10.48 1.09 -14.58
C LYS A 196 -11.43 1.75 -13.59
N ILE A 197 -11.62 3.03 -13.74
CA ILE A 197 -12.67 3.77 -13.06
C ILE A 197 -13.92 3.56 -13.92
N SER A 198 -14.83 2.70 -13.47
CA SER A 198 -16.10 2.50 -14.16
C SER A 198 -17.01 3.70 -13.92
N LYS A 199 -17.75 4.13 -14.96
CA LYS A 199 -18.79 5.16 -14.80
C LYS A 199 -19.98 4.66 -13.99
N ASP A 200 -20.15 3.33 -13.92
CA ASP A 200 -21.26 2.67 -13.25
C ASP A 200 -20.91 2.25 -11.81
N ASP A 201 -19.64 2.38 -11.41
CA ASP A 201 -19.22 2.10 -10.04
C ASP A 201 -19.62 3.27 -9.12
N ASP A 202 -19.82 2.96 -7.87
CA ASP A 202 -20.04 3.90 -6.76
C ASP A 202 -19.00 5.04 -6.70
N TYR A 203 -17.94 4.96 -7.51
CA TYR A 203 -16.93 6.00 -7.68
C TYR A 203 -17.50 7.33 -8.17
N GLU A 204 -18.40 7.34 -9.17
CA GLU A 204 -19.06 8.61 -9.58
C GLU A 204 -20.06 9.09 -8.52
N LYS A 205 -20.71 8.15 -7.82
CA LYS A 205 -21.73 8.47 -6.81
C LYS A 205 -21.11 8.83 -5.47
N TYR A 206 -20.06 8.12 -5.03
CA TYR A 206 -19.41 8.33 -3.74
C TYR A 206 -17.97 8.85 -3.88
N GLY A 207 -17.42 8.87 -5.08
CA GLY A 207 -16.08 9.40 -5.38
C GLY A 207 -14.91 8.62 -4.79
N VAL A 208 -15.18 7.45 -4.22
CA VAL A 208 -14.16 6.59 -3.60
C VAL A 208 -13.60 5.62 -4.64
N GLY A 209 -12.58 6.03 -5.33
CA GLY A 209 -11.80 5.10 -6.17
C GLY A 209 -10.91 4.19 -5.34
N PRO A 210 -10.35 3.16 -5.98
CA PRO A 210 -9.40 2.27 -5.32
C PRO A 210 -8.26 3.08 -4.70
N GLN A 211 -8.05 2.91 -3.40
CA GLN A 211 -6.96 3.56 -2.67
C GLN A 211 -5.75 2.64 -2.70
N TYR A 212 -5.03 2.69 -3.81
CA TYR A 212 -3.81 1.91 -4.02
C TYR A 212 -2.59 2.76 -3.72
N VAL A 213 -1.88 2.34 -2.70
CA VAL A 213 -0.72 3.01 -2.14
C VAL A 213 0.52 2.15 -2.34
N PHE A 214 1.68 2.57 -1.87
CA PHE A 214 2.90 1.79 -2.06
C PHE A 214 4.00 2.19 -1.09
N ARG A 215 4.97 1.29 -0.95
CA ARG A 215 6.28 1.54 -0.35
C ARG A 215 7.37 0.98 -1.24
N CYS A 216 8.61 1.43 -1.05
CA CYS A 216 9.72 0.97 -1.85
C CYS A 216 10.60 -0.01 -1.08
N VAL A 217 11.34 -0.84 -1.81
CA VAL A 217 12.35 -1.76 -1.30
C VAL A 217 13.72 -1.45 -1.91
N VAL A 218 14.77 -1.52 -1.11
CA VAL A 218 16.17 -1.57 -1.58
C VAL A 218 16.57 -3.03 -1.65
N ASN A 219 16.87 -3.50 -2.85
CA ASN A 219 17.44 -4.84 -3.06
C ASN A 219 18.97 -4.75 -3.03
N LYS A 220 19.61 -5.66 -2.31
CA LYS A 220 21.07 -5.77 -2.24
C LYS A 220 21.64 -6.54 -3.41
#